data_0339da4c54d0691115c394a162049b95
#
_entry.id   0339da4c54d0691115c394a162049b95
#
_cell.length_a   1.000
_cell.length_b   1.000
_cell.length_c   1.000
_cell.angle_alpha   90.00
_cell.angle_beta   90.00
_cell.angle_gamma   90.00
#
_symmetry.space_group_name_H-M   'P 1'
#
loop_
_entity.id
_entity.type
_entity.pdbx_description
1 polymer ?
#
loop_
_entity_poly.entity_id
_entity_poly.type
_entity_poly.pdbx_seq_one_letter_code
_entity_poly.pdbx_strand_id
1 'polypeptide(L)'
;PGVARGPAWRLMGVILATMFTLMFTPTKWVHHFGLFAAVGAAMAALATVLVSRTVLRWSRNRMTVVTAVLFLLALCFATTNGWWYVSSYGVPFNNDMPRIAGISISALFFTLFVISALYTGWLHFTSRTRGEGRIARALTAAPIPLAAGFMVIVFIGSMAAGVVRQYPTYSNASANLRALAGGCGLADDVLVEPDANAGFMSPLPGAYGPLGPLGGAKPVGFTANGVPEHIVAEAIRVLNPTPGIDYDWEAPVKLDKPGINGSSIPLPYGLDPGRVAVAGSYVGTAQQESLLTSAWYQLPPNDAGHPLVVVTAAGTIAGNSVLNAHTDGQTVELEYGKPDAGGAVVPAGRVEPYDLGPAPSWRNLRYPRSSIPADATAVRIVAEDRSLSLGDWVAVTPPRVPELRTLQEYVGSTQPVLMDWAVGLAFPCQQPMLHANGVTQVPEFRITPDYTAKKQDTDTWEDGRNGGLLGVSDVMLRAHVMATYLSHDWGRDWGSLRKFDTILDAEPAQIELGSAVRSGLWKPGRIRIKA
;
A
#
# COMPACT_ATOMS: atom_id res chain seq x y z
N PRO A 1 40.42 29.64 -13.69
CA PRO A 1 40.12 30.41 -14.89
C PRO A 1 38.90 29.78 -15.61
N GLY A 2 37.85 30.57 -15.85
CA GLY A 2 36.69 30.16 -16.63
C GLY A 2 35.34 30.16 -15.91
N VAL A 3 35.32 30.40 -14.60
CA VAL A 3 34.09 30.59 -13.84
C VAL A 3 34.22 31.84 -12.97
N ALA A 4 33.20 32.70 -12.98
CA ALA A 4 33.16 33.88 -12.14
C ALA A 4 33.10 33.49 -10.65
N ARG A 5 33.99 34.01 -9.83
CA ARG A 5 34.07 33.65 -8.40
C ARG A 5 32.82 34.05 -7.62
N GLY A 6 32.25 35.22 -7.89
CA GLY A 6 31.05 35.71 -7.18
C GLY A 6 29.84 34.77 -7.25
N PRO A 7 29.39 34.38 -8.46
CA PRO A 7 28.26 33.44 -8.58
C PRO A 7 28.53 32.06 -7.95
N ALA A 8 29.77 31.54 -8.07
CA ALA A 8 30.15 30.26 -7.46
C ALA A 8 30.05 30.32 -5.93
N TRP A 9 30.59 31.38 -5.30
CA TRP A 9 30.50 31.58 -3.86
C TRP A 9 29.06 31.78 -3.38
N ARG A 10 28.22 32.49 -4.15
CA ARG A 10 26.80 32.65 -3.84
C ARG A 10 26.09 31.29 -3.86
N LEU A 11 26.32 30.45 -4.87
CA LEU A 11 25.73 29.11 -4.94
C LEU A 11 26.16 28.24 -3.75
N MET A 12 27.45 28.24 -3.40
CA MET A 12 27.94 27.54 -2.21
C MET A 12 27.30 28.09 -0.92
N GLY A 13 27.21 29.41 -0.80
CA GLY A 13 26.57 30.08 0.33
C GLY A 13 25.10 29.70 0.50
N VAL A 14 24.36 29.64 -0.61
CA VAL A 14 22.94 29.17 -0.59
C VAL A 14 22.85 27.72 -0.10
N ILE A 15 23.69 26.83 -0.59
CA ILE A 15 23.70 25.43 -0.17
C ILE A 15 24.00 25.32 1.33
N LEU A 16 25.07 26.00 1.80
CA LEU A 16 25.44 25.97 3.22
C LEU A 16 24.34 26.59 4.11
N ALA A 17 23.76 27.72 3.68
CA ALA A 17 22.64 28.35 4.41
C ALA A 17 21.41 27.44 4.45
N THR A 18 21.10 26.76 3.36
CA THR A 18 19.98 25.79 3.33
C THR A 18 20.25 24.60 4.26
N MET A 19 21.47 24.06 4.25
CA MET A 19 21.85 22.99 5.20
C MET A 19 21.74 23.47 6.65
N PHE A 20 22.20 24.67 6.93
CA PHE A 20 22.12 25.25 8.26
C PHE A 20 20.65 25.46 8.72
N THR A 21 19.81 26.01 7.86
CA THR A 21 18.38 26.23 8.19
C THR A 21 17.62 24.93 8.36
N LEU A 22 17.95 23.88 7.61
CA LEU A 22 17.38 22.54 7.79
C LEU A 22 17.72 21.91 9.16
N MET A 23 18.77 22.38 9.85
CA MET A 23 19.06 21.90 11.21
C MET A 23 17.95 22.25 12.20
N PHE A 24 17.18 23.29 11.93
CA PHE A 24 16.09 23.79 12.81
C PHE A 24 14.72 23.23 12.45
N THR A 25 14.60 22.42 11.39
CA THR A 25 13.33 21.75 11.09
C THR A 25 13.08 20.61 12.09
N PRO A 26 11.89 20.51 12.69
CA PRO A 26 11.57 19.50 13.69
C PRO A 26 11.72 18.08 13.16
N THR A 27 11.34 17.88 11.90
CA THR A 27 11.40 16.60 11.19
C THR A 27 12.31 16.71 9.98
N LYS A 28 13.07 15.66 9.70
CA LYS A 28 14.01 15.60 8.56
C LYS A 28 13.58 14.51 7.58
N TRP A 29 12.44 14.75 6.96
CA TRP A 29 11.90 13.86 5.95
C TRP A 29 12.70 13.92 4.64
N VAL A 30 12.73 12.82 3.91
CA VAL A 30 13.47 12.69 2.64
C VAL A 30 13.07 13.76 1.63
N HIS A 31 11.80 14.14 1.57
CA HIS A 31 11.29 15.17 0.67
C HIS A 31 11.83 16.58 0.96
N HIS A 32 12.26 16.89 2.18
CA HIS A 32 12.92 18.16 2.49
C HIS A 32 14.24 18.31 1.72
N PHE A 33 14.91 17.20 1.39
CA PHE A 33 16.13 17.22 0.59
C PHE A 33 15.87 17.56 -0.88
N GLY A 34 14.62 17.53 -1.35
CA GLY A 34 14.22 18.03 -2.65
C GLY A 34 14.56 19.51 -2.89
N LEU A 35 14.70 20.30 -1.81
CA LEU A 35 15.19 21.68 -1.88
C LEU A 35 16.57 21.78 -2.52
N PHE A 36 17.39 20.74 -2.40
CA PHE A 36 18.73 20.71 -3.01
C PHE A 36 18.73 20.33 -4.49
N ALA A 37 17.61 19.90 -5.07
CA ALA A 37 17.58 19.41 -6.45
C ALA A 37 18.09 20.47 -7.45
N ALA A 38 17.55 21.69 -7.39
CA ALA A 38 17.94 22.78 -8.29
C ALA A 38 19.38 23.26 -8.01
N VAL A 39 19.71 23.50 -6.74
CA VAL A 39 21.05 23.99 -6.36
C VAL A 39 22.11 22.90 -6.54
N GLY A 40 21.78 21.64 -6.33
CA GLY A 40 22.63 20.48 -6.60
C GLY A 40 22.91 20.32 -8.10
N ALA A 41 21.88 20.44 -8.95
CA ALA A 41 22.05 20.43 -10.40
C ALA A 41 22.94 21.58 -10.88
N ALA A 42 22.75 22.79 -10.36
CA ALA A 42 23.60 23.94 -10.66
C ALA A 42 25.06 23.73 -10.21
N MET A 43 25.27 23.12 -9.04
CA MET A 43 26.59 22.76 -8.53
C MET A 43 27.25 21.68 -9.39
N ALA A 44 26.52 20.67 -9.83
CA ALA A 44 27.03 19.62 -10.72
C ALA A 44 27.44 20.20 -12.09
N ALA A 45 26.63 21.12 -12.64
CA ALA A 45 26.95 21.83 -13.87
C ALA A 45 28.23 22.68 -13.70
N LEU A 46 28.33 23.44 -12.61
CA LEU A 46 29.52 24.24 -12.27
C LEU A 46 30.77 23.35 -12.11
N ALA A 47 30.65 22.25 -11.35
CA ALA A 47 31.73 21.28 -11.17
C ALA A 47 32.17 20.67 -12.49
N THR A 48 31.24 20.34 -13.39
CA THR A 48 31.53 19.84 -14.74
C THR A 48 32.42 20.81 -15.52
N VAL A 49 32.05 22.10 -15.53
CA VAL A 49 32.82 23.13 -16.24
C VAL A 49 34.21 23.33 -15.64
N LEU A 50 34.31 23.36 -14.32
CA LEU A 50 35.60 23.53 -13.62
C LEU A 50 36.54 22.34 -13.83
N VAL A 51 35.99 21.13 -13.67
CA VAL A 51 36.76 19.88 -13.79
C VAL A 51 37.22 19.66 -15.23
N SER A 52 36.33 19.89 -16.23
CA SER A 52 36.63 19.61 -17.63
C SER A 52 37.83 20.40 -18.18
N ARG A 53 37.98 21.65 -17.77
CA ARG A 53 39.02 22.54 -18.33
C ARG A 53 40.40 22.39 -17.71
N THR A 54 40.48 22.02 -16.44
CA THR A 54 41.76 22.06 -15.68
C THR A 54 42.20 20.67 -15.22
N VAL A 55 41.26 19.85 -14.77
CA VAL A 55 41.54 18.58 -14.10
C VAL A 55 41.61 17.43 -15.10
N LEU A 56 40.75 17.42 -16.11
CA LEU A 56 40.61 16.28 -17.03
C LEU A 56 41.68 16.24 -18.14
N ARG A 57 42.63 17.13 -18.12
CA ARG A 57 43.77 17.09 -19.06
C ARG A 57 44.73 15.92 -18.79
N TRP A 58 44.86 15.55 -17.52
CA TRP A 58 45.79 14.53 -17.06
C TRP A 58 45.05 13.24 -16.74
N SER A 59 45.55 12.09 -17.19
CA SER A 59 44.90 10.80 -16.97
C SER A 59 44.70 10.47 -15.48
N ARG A 60 45.67 10.78 -14.64
CA ARG A 60 45.59 10.62 -13.18
C ARG A 60 44.40 11.37 -12.60
N ASN A 61 44.28 12.64 -12.92
CA ASN A 61 43.20 13.48 -12.41
C ASN A 61 41.84 13.04 -12.93
N ARG A 62 41.77 12.63 -14.21
CA ARG A 62 40.53 12.05 -14.76
C ARG A 62 40.08 10.81 -13.97
N MET A 63 41.01 9.87 -13.75
CA MET A 63 40.72 8.65 -13.03
C MET A 63 40.34 8.92 -11.56
N THR A 64 40.96 9.91 -10.90
CA THR A 64 40.53 10.33 -9.55
C THR A 64 39.09 10.82 -9.55
N VAL A 65 38.69 11.63 -10.52
CA VAL A 65 37.32 12.13 -10.64
C VAL A 65 36.35 10.99 -10.98
N VAL A 66 36.69 10.09 -11.90
CA VAL A 66 35.91 8.90 -12.22
C VAL A 66 35.70 8.04 -10.98
N THR A 67 36.76 7.77 -10.22
CA THR A 67 36.70 7.01 -8.97
C THR A 67 35.76 7.66 -7.96
N ALA A 68 35.85 8.98 -7.78
CA ALA A 68 34.92 9.69 -6.89
C ALA A 68 33.46 9.62 -7.36
N VAL A 69 33.22 9.76 -8.67
CA VAL A 69 31.87 9.65 -9.24
C VAL A 69 31.31 8.23 -9.09
N LEU A 70 32.12 7.19 -9.32
CA LEU A 70 31.72 5.79 -9.13
C LEU A 70 31.36 5.50 -7.66
N PHE A 71 32.14 6.06 -6.73
CA PHE A 71 31.82 5.96 -5.29
C PHE A 71 30.49 6.63 -4.95
N LEU A 72 30.27 7.86 -5.45
CA LEU A 72 29.00 8.56 -5.24
C LEU A 72 27.81 7.79 -5.84
N LEU A 73 27.97 7.21 -7.04
CA LEU A 73 26.93 6.38 -7.64
C LEU A 73 26.66 5.12 -6.80
N ALA A 74 27.71 4.46 -6.27
CA ALA A 74 27.55 3.34 -5.37
C ALA A 74 26.70 3.71 -4.13
N LEU A 75 26.98 4.87 -3.54
CA LEU A 75 26.20 5.39 -2.39
C LEU A 75 24.77 5.76 -2.79
N CYS A 76 24.56 6.42 -3.94
CA CYS A 76 23.23 6.79 -4.42
C CYS A 76 22.30 5.57 -4.62
N PHE A 77 22.86 4.43 -5.04
CA PHE A 77 22.09 3.20 -5.25
C PHE A 77 22.14 2.23 -4.07
N ALA A 78 22.77 2.59 -2.95
CA ALA A 78 22.88 1.74 -1.76
C ALA A 78 21.64 1.76 -0.88
N THR A 79 20.69 2.66 -1.13
CA THR A 79 19.45 2.78 -0.38
C THR A 79 18.27 2.27 -1.19
N THR A 80 17.17 2.01 -0.50
CA THR A 80 15.89 1.74 -1.15
C THR A 80 15.49 2.91 -2.03
N ASN A 81 14.91 2.61 -3.19
CA ASN A 81 14.65 3.60 -4.24
C ASN A 81 13.29 4.25 -4.08
N GLY A 82 12.72 4.34 -2.97
CA GLY A 82 11.41 4.88 -3.05
C GLY A 82 10.87 5.47 -1.80
N TRP A 83 9.94 6.29 -2.01
CA TRP A 83 8.93 6.56 -1.06
C TRP A 83 8.01 5.34 -1.08
N TRP A 84 7.96 4.60 0.01
CA TRP A 84 7.24 3.34 0.12
C TRP A 84 5.77 3.46 -0.35
N TYR A 85 5.10 4.57 -0.09
CA TYR A 85 3.72 4.81 -0.51
C TYR A 85 3.55 5.07 -2.02
N VAL A 86 4.55 5.63 -2.68
CA VAL A 86 4.54 5.80 -4.14
C VAL A 86 4.97 4.52 -4.83
N SER A 87 5.97 3.86 -4.30
CA SER A 87 6.54 2.64 -4.86
C SER A 87 5.60 1.44 -4.76
N SER A 88 4.66 1.45 -3.82
CA SER A 88 3.64 0.41 -3.71
C SER A 88 2.67 0.39 -4.89
N TYR A 89 2.63 1.45 -5.70
CA TYR A 89 1.69 1.59 -6.81
C TYR A 89 2.33 1.44 -8.18
N GLY A 90 3.15 0.42 -8.37
CA GLY A 90 3.67 0.07 -9.69
C GLY A 90 4.91 0.83 -10.12
N VAL A 91 5.67 1.41 -9.19
CA VAL A 91 7.02 1.90 -9.46
C VAL A 91 8.00 0.73 -9.29
N PRO A 92 8.83 0.40 -10.29
CA PRO A 92 9.89 -0.60 -10.14
C PRO A 92 10.84 -0.23 -9.01
N PHE A 93 11.45 -1.26 -8.40
CA PHE A 93 12.36 -1.11 -7.25
C PHE A 93 11.67 -0.65 -5.96
N ASN A 94 10.42 -1.02 -5.80
CA ASN A 94 9.63 -0.75 -4.61
C ASN A 94 10.38 -1.20 -3.34
N ASN A 95 10.71 -0.27 -2.46
CA ASN A 95 11.40 -0.49 -1.18
C ASN A 95 12.64 -1.40 -1.25
N ASP A 96 13.10 -1.73 -2.44
CA ASP A 96 14.28 -2.53 -2.69
C ASP A 96 15.40 -1.71 -3.34
N MET A 97 16.63 -2.17 -3.16
CA MET A 97 17.75 -1.63 -3.93
C MET A 97 17.57 -1.97 -5.40
N PRO A 98 17.78 -1.02 -6.32
CA PRO A 98 17.71 -1.29 -7.75
C PRO A 98 18.66 -2.42 -8.17
N ARG A 99 18.14 -3.41 -8.91
CA ARG A 99 18.89 -4.58 -9.37
C ARG A 99 18.78 -4.76 -10.88
N ILE A 100 19.86 -5.24 -11.49
CA ILE A 100 19.89 -5.66 -12.89
C ILE A 100 20.36 -7.13 -12.92
N ALA A 101 19.55 -8.01 -13.46
CA ALA A 101 19.82 -9.46 -13.49
C ALA A 101 20.20 -10.04 -12.10
N GLY A 102 19.52 -9.61 -11.04
CA GLY A 102 19.77 -10.05 -9.67
C GLY A 102 20.91 -9.36 -8.93
N ILE A 103 21.77 -8.59 -9.64
CA ILE A 103 22.90 -7.87 -9.05
C ILE A 103 22.46 -6.45 -8.69
N SER A 104 22.73 -5.99 -7.46
CA SER A 104 22.41 -4.61 -7.08
C SER A 104 23.27 -3.62 -7.86
N ILE A 105 22.67 -2.53 -8.32
CA ILE A 105 23.41 -1.46 -9.03
C ILE A 105 24.47 -0.85 -8.11
N SER A 106 24.21 -0.76 -6.80
CA SER A 106 25.19 -0.32 -5.81
C SER A 106 26.44 -1.22 -5.79
N ALA A 107 26.25 -2.54 -5.75
CA ALA A 107 27.39 -3.49 -5.77
C ALA A 107 28.20 -3.39 -7.07
N LEU A 108 27.51 -3.20 -8.20
CA LEU A 108 28.18 -2.99 -9.50
C LEU A 108 29.07 -1.74 -9.45
N PHE A 109 28.51 -0.58 -9.04
CA PHE A 109 29.30 0.66 -8.95
C PHE A 109 30.38 0.60 -7.88
N PHE A 110 30.14 -0.08 -6.76
CA PHE A 110 31.16 -0.29 -5.74
C PHE A 110 32.35 -1.13 -6.28
N THR A 111 32.06 -2.18 -7.01
CA THR A 111 33.10 -2.98 -7.68
C THR A 111 33.91 -2.16 -8.67
N LEU A 112 33.22 -1.36 -9.53
CA LEU A 112 33.88 -0.45 -10.46
C LEU A 112 34.68 0.62 -9.73
N PHE A 113 34.18 1.13 -8.59
CA PHE A 113 34.93 2.05 -7.73
C PHE A 113 36.21 1.43 -7.22
N VAL A 114 36.18 0.20 -6.67
CA VAL A 114 37.37 -0.48 -6.15
C VAL A 114 38.41 -0.68 -7.27
N ILE A 115 37.98 -1.18 -8.43
CA ILE A 115 38.88 -1.35 -9.60
C ILE A 115 39.48 -0.02 -10.03
N SER A 116 38.66 1.02 -10.14
CA SER A 116 39.08 2.36 -10.50
C SER A 116 40.03 2.99 -9.48
N ALA A 117 39.79 2.76 -8.18
CA ALA A 117 40.64 3.24 -7.10
C ALA A 117 42.03 2.58 -7.13
N LEU A 118 42.08 1.27 -7.32
CA LEU A 118 43.35 0.55 -7.47
C LEU A 118 44.11 0.99 -8.69
N TYR A 119 43.45 1.18 -9.83
CA TYR A 119 44.07 1.70 -11.05
C TYR A 119 44.55 3.14 -10.87
N THR A 120 43.78 3.98 -10.20
CA THR A 120 44.15 5.36 -9.88
C THR A 120 45.39 5.39 -8.97
N GLY A 121 45.42 4.56 -7.93
CA GLY A 121 46.59 4.37 -7.08
C GLY A 121 47.84 3.96 -7.89
N TRP A 122 47.70 2.95 -8.76
CA TRP A 122 48.79 2.50 -9.62
C TRP A 122 49.32 3.62 -10.52
N LEU A 123 48.45 4.45 -11.14
CA LEU A 123 48.82 5.61 -11.94
C LEU A 123 49.59 6.67 -11.12
N HIS A 124 49.28 6.84 -9.86
CA HIS A 124 49.98 7.76 -8.96
C HIS A 124 51.38 7.26 -8.60
N PHE A 125 51.58 5.96 -8.40
CA PHE A 125 52.88 5.39 -8.03
C PHE A 125 53.79 5.20 -9.22
N THR A 126 53.28 4.87 -10.40
CA THR A 126 54.13 4.51 -11.54
C THR A 126 54.56 5.69 -12.42
N SER A 127 53.99 6.86 -12.24
CA SER A 127 54.25 8.08 -13.05
C SER A 127 54.13 7.85 -14.57
N ARG A 128 53.68 6.70 -15.03
CA ARG A 128 53.56 6.33 -16.44
C ARG A 128 52.28 6.91 -17.04
N THR A 129 52.43 7.89 -17.92
CA THR A 129 51.36 8.34 -18.84
C THR A 129 51.35 7.39 -20.03
N ARG A 130 50.62 6.25 -19.94
CA ARG A 130 50.33 5.45 -21.14
C ARG A 130 49.34 6.17 -22.02
N GLY A 131 49.55 6.12 -23.33
CA GLY A 131 48.61 6.63 -24.31
C GLY A 131 47.25 5.91 -24.13
N GLU A 132 46.25 6.66 -23.72
CA GLU A 132 44.89 6.14 -23.56
C GLU A 132 44.24 5.98 -24.92
N GLY A 133 43.51 4.88 -25.10
CA GLY A 133 42.70 4.69 -26.29
C GLY A 133 41.59 5.77 -26.40
N ARG A 134 41.15 6.06 -27.61
CA ARG A 134 40.12 7.09 -27.88
C ARG A 134 38.85 6.88 -27.07
N ILE A 135 38.39 5.63 -26.92
CA ILE A 135 37.17 5.27 -26.16
C ILE A 135 37.36 5.56 -24.67
N ALA A 136 38.47 5.10 -24.08
CA ALA A 136 38.73 5.33 -22.65
C ALA A 136 38.83 6.84 -22.34
N ARG A 137 39.41 7.61 -23.25
CA ARG A 137 39.47 9.08 -23.12
C ARG A 137 38.08 9.70 -23.21
N ALA A 138 37.21 9.26 -24.12
CA ALA A 138 35.86 9.78 -24.27
C ALA A 138 35.02 9.50 -23.02
N LEU A 139 35.05 8.27 -22.49
CA LEU A 139 34.29 7.87 -21.28
C LEU A 139 34.79 8.61 -20.02
N THR A 140 36.07 8.92 -19.93
CA THR A 140 36.63 9.61 -18.76
C THR A 140 36.68 11.15 -18.91
N ALA A 141 36.32 11.68 -20.08
CA ALA A 141 36.33 13.12 -20.34
C ALA A 141 35.16 13.89 -19.71
N ALA A 142 34.03 13.21 -19.45
CA ALA A 142 32.81 13.83 -18.95
C ALA A 142 32.10 12.96 -17.88
N PRO A 143 32.77 12.58 -16.77
CA PRO A 143 32.22 11.62 -15.82
C PRO A 143 30.94 12.12 -15.15
N ILE A 144 30.84 13.40 -14.81
CA ILE A 144 29.64 13.97 -14.16
C ILE A 144 28.44 13.99 -15.11
N PRO A 145 28.54 14.52 -16.36
CA PRO A 145 27.46 14.44 -17.34
C PRO A 145 27.02 13.00 -17.66
N LEU A 146 27.97 12.06 -17.75
CA LEU A 146 27.67 10.66 -17.99
C LEU A 146 26.91 10.03 -16.80
N ALA A 147 27.32 10.32 -15.57
CA ALA A 147 26.60 9.90 -14.38
C ALA A 147 25.19 10.49 -14.32
N ALA A 148 25.03 11.78 -14.59
CA ALA A 148 23.73 12.43 -14.64
C ALA A 148 22.84 11.83 -15.74
N GLY A 149 23.37 11.61 -16.94
CA GLY A 149 22.65 10.94 -18.03
C GLY A 149 22.21 9.52 -17.67
N PHE A 150 23.11 8.76 -17.03
CA PHE A 150 22.80 7.42 -16.54
C PHE A 150 21.65 7.46 -15.50
N MET A 151 21.70 8.37 -14.53
CA MET A 151 20.62 8.54 -13.54
C MET A 151 19.27 8.86 -14.19
N VAL A 152 19.27 9.76 -15.18
CA VAL A 152 18.04 10.09 -15.94
C VAL A 152 17.51 8.87 -16.71
N ILE A 153 18.40 8.12 -17.37
CA ILE A 153 18.01 6.89 -18.10
C ILE A 153 17.44 5.84 -17.13
N VAL A 154 18.09 5.63 -15.99
CA VAL A 154 17.58 4.69 -14.96
C VAL A 154 16.21 5.13 -14.47
N PHE A 155 16.04 6.42 -14.19
CA PHE A 155 14.76 6.96 -13.72
C PHE A 155 13.65 6.78 -14.76
N ILE A 156 13.85 7.27 -15.99
CA ILE A 156 12.85 7.14 -17.06
C ILE A 156 12.61 5.67 -17.42
N GLY A 157 13.69 4.88 -17.51
CA GLY A 157 13.61 3.46 -17.84
C GLY A 157 12.86 2.67 -16.76
N SER A 158 13.06 3.01 -15.47
CA SER A 158 12.33 2.36 -14.38
C SER A 158 10.84 2.69 -14.40
N MET A 159 10.49 3.95 -14.68
CA MET A 159 9.09 4.35 -14.84
C MET A 159 8.43 3.63 -16.02
N ALA A 160 9.10 3.59 -17.17
CA ALA A 160 8.59 2.88 -18.35
C ALA A 160 8.43 1.37 -18.09
N ALA A 161 9.42 0.75 -17.45
CA ALA A 161 9.35 -0.67 -17.06
C ALA A 161 8.19 -0.94 -16.09
N GLY A 162 7.89 0.00 -15.18
CA GLY A 162 6.75 -0.07 -14.28
C GLY A 162 5.43 -0.14 -15.04
N VAL A 163 5.23 0.78 -15.99
CA VAL A 163 4.02 0.79 -16.83
C VAL A 163 3.86 -0.52 -17.60
N VAL A 164 4.93 -0.97 -18.27
CA VAL A 164 4.88 -2.19 -19.10
C VAL A 164 4.58 -3.44 -18.25
N ARG A 165 5.18 -3.55 -17.06
CA ARG A 165 4.98 -4.70 -16.18
C ARG A 165 3.65 -4.67 -15.46
N GLN A 166 3.12 -3.48 -15.19
CA GLN A 166 1.89 -3.32 -14.42
C GLN A 166 0.63 -3.35 -15.30
N TYR A 167 0.75 -3.06 -16.59
CA TYR A 167 -0.42 -3.05 -17.47
C TYR A 167 -1.16 -4.40 -17.48
N PRO A 168 -2.49 -4.43 -17.32
CA PRO A 168 -3.44 -3.31 -17.24
C PRO A 168 -3.66 -2.71 -15.84
N THR A 169 -2.89 -3.12 -14.83
CA THR A 169 -3.05 -2.64 -13.46
C THR A 169 -2.57 -1.20 -13.28
N TYR A 170 -2.90 -0.61 -12.14
CA TYR A 170 -2.50 0.75 -11.81
C TYR A 170 -0.97 0.95 -11.84
N SER A 171 -0.55 2.07 -12.42
CA SER A 171 0.78 2.64 -12.23
C SER A 171 0.68 4.16 -12.18
N ASN A 172 1.56 4.83 -11.42
CA ASN A 172 1.59 6.29 -11.34
C ASN A 172 1.73 6.94 -12.72
N ALA A 173 2.54 6.36 -13.62
CA ALA A 173 2.73 6.91 -14.95
C ALA A 173 1.45 6.79 -15.80
N SER A 174 0.76 5.66 -15.78
CA SER A 174 -0.50 5.49 -16.51
C SER A 174 -1.61 6.39 -15.94
N ALA A 175 -1.68 6.52 -14.61
CA ALA A 175 -2.63 7.41 -13.95
C ALA A 175 -2.38 8.88 -14.32
N ASN A 176 -1.12 9.33 -14.31
CA ASN A 176 -0.77 10.69 -14.73
C ASN A 176 -1.10 10.96 -16.20
N LEU A 177 -0.94 9.96 -17.08
CA LEU A 177 -1.36 10.10 -18.47
C LEU A 177 -2.89 10.18 -18.60
N ARG A 178 -3.64 9.35 -17.85
CA ARG A 178 -5.11 9.42 -17.82
C ARG A 178 -5.61 10.75 -17.24
N ALA A 179 -4.91 11.32 -16.27
CA ALA A 179 -5.25 12.61 -15.68
C ALA A 179 -5.28 13.75 -16.72
N LEU A 180 -4.50 13.68 -17.80
CA LEU A 180 -4.58 14.63 -18.92
C LEU A 180 -5.93 14.57 -19.67
N ALA A 181 -6.66 13.46 -19.56
CA ALA A 181 -7.99 13.25 -20.11
C ALA A 181 -9.09 13.29 -19.02
N GLY A 182 -8.80 13.79 -17.82
CA GLY A 182 -9.76 13.92 -16.74
C GLY A 182 -9.85 12.69 -15.82
N GLY A 183 -8.88 11.79 -15.85
CA GLY A 183 -8.83 10.64 -14.94
C GLY A 183 -8.51 11.05 -13.49
N CYS A 184 -9.02 10.28 -12.54
CA CYS A 184 -8.99 10.54 -11.11
C CYS A 184 -7.92 9.75 -10.33
N GLY A 185 -6.84 9.41 -11.01
CA GLY A 185 -5.69 8.76 -10.37
C GLY A 185 -6.00 7.35 -9.90
N LEU A 186 -5.67 7.04 -8.64
CA LEU A 186 -5.90 5.73 -8.03
C LEU A 186 -7.39 5.47 -7.78
N ALA A 187 -8.21 6.52 -7.68
CA ALA A 187 -9.65 6.38 -7.45
C ALA A 187 -10.39 5.67 -8.59
N ASP A 188 -9.82 5.67 -9.80
CA ASP A 188 -10.37 4.95 -10.96
C ASP A 188 -10.01 3.46 -10.95
N ASP A 189 -8.97 3.07 -10.20
CA ASP A 189 -8.46 1.70 -10.15
C ASP A 189 -8.78 0.98 -8.83
N VAL A 190 -9.17 1.71 -7.78
CA VAL A 190 -9.67 1.12 -6.53
C VAL A 190 -11.14 0.80 -6.69
N LEU A 191 -11.48 -0.46 -6.46
CA LEU A 191 -12.85 -0.98 -6.47
C LEU A 191 -13.35 -1.07 -5.04
N VAL A 192 -14.51 -0.51 -4.77
CA VAL A 192 -15.21 -0.53 -3.49
C VAL A 192 -16.36 -1.50 -3.56
N GLU A 193 -16.54 -2.32 -2.53
CA GLU A 193 -17.72 -3.13 -2.29
C GLU A 193 -18.68 -2.32 -1.39
N PRO A 194 -19.75 -1.72 -1.95
CA PRO A 194 -20.62 -0.82 -1.20
C PRO A 194 -21.41 -1.48 -0.09
N ASP A 195 -21.80 -2.73 -0.28
CA ASP A 195 -22.52 -3.55 0.71
C ASP A 195 -21.96 -4.98 0.73
N ALA A 196 -21.19 -5.28 1.75
CA ALA A 196 -20.62 -6.62 1.95
C ALA A 196 -21.67 -7.70 2.28
N ASN A 197 -22.90 -7.31 2.65
CA ASN A 197 -24.01 -8.22 2.87
C ASN A 197 -24.77 -8.62 1.60
N ALA A 198 -24.44 -7.98 0.48
CA ALA A 198 -24.97 -8.31 -0.83
C ALA A 198 -24.08 -9.35 -1.54
N GLY A 199 -24.59 -9.90 -2.62
CA GLY A 199 -23.82 -10.77 -3.53
C GLY A 199 -23.49 -12.16 -3.00
N PHE A 200 -23.99 -12.58 -1.82
CA PHE A 200 -23.84 -13.95 -1.37
C PHE A 200 -24.43 -14.93 -2.37
N MET A 201 -23.64 -15.93 -2.70
CA MET A 201 -24.03 -16.95 -3.67
C MET A 201 -25.08 -17.88 -3.08
N SER A 202 -26.04 -18.29 -3.90
CA SER A 202 -27.09 -19.24 -3.48
C SER A 202 -26.55 -20.67 -3.52
N PRO A 203 -26.69 -21.44 -2.43
CA PRO A 203 -26.42 -22.86 -2.46
C PRO A 203 -27.34 -23.57 -3.46
N LEU A 204 -26.84 -24.61 -4.11
CA LEU A 204 -27.66 -25.46 -4.97
C LEU A 204 -28.77 -26.16 -4.16
N PRO A 205 -29.92 -26.46 -4.78
CA PRO A 205 -31.02 -27.11 -4.08
C PRO A 205 -30.62 -28.40 -3.33
N GLY A 206 -31.05 -28.51 -2.09
CA GLY A 206 -30.74 -29.67 -1.24
C GLY A 206 -29.38 -29.67 -0.57
N ALA A 207 -28.60 -28.58 -0.70
CA ALA A 207 -27.22 -28.50 -0.24
C ALA A 207 -27.04 -27.96 1.19
N TYR A 208 -28.12 -27.61 1.89
CA TYR A 208 -28.06 -27.16 3.28
C TYR A 208 -27.68 -28.30 4.22
N GLY A 209 -26.72 -28.06 5.10
CA GLY A 209 -26.26 -29.01 6.11
C GLY A 209 -26.29 -28.45 7.53
N PRO A 210 -25.60 -29.09 8.48
CA PRO A 210 -25.59 -28.68 9.89
C PRO A 210 -25.05 -27.25 10.13
N LEU A 211 -24.21 -26.74 9.19
CA LEU A 211 -23.64 -25.39 9.23
C LEU A 211 -24.42 -24.42 8.29
N GLY A 212 -25.71 -24.67 8.08
CA GLY A 212 -26.54 -23.84 7.21
C GLY A 212 -26.03 -23.81 5.76
N PRO A 213 -25.87 -22.62 5.16
CA PRO A 213 -25.38 -22.50 3.78
C PRO A 213 -23.93 -22.99 3.59
N LEU A 214 -23.13 -23.08 4.65
CA LEU A 214 -21.80 -23.69 4.59
C LEU A 214 -21.85 -25.21 4.71
N GLY A 215 -23.03 -25.78 4.99
CA GLY A 215 -23.21 -27.20 5.15
C GLY A 215 -22.91 -27.96 3.88
N GLY A 216 -21.87 -28.79 3.90
CA GLY A 216 -21.66 -29.91 3.01
C GLY A 216 -21.94 -31.21 3.73
N ALA A 217 -21.65 -32.33 3.09
CA ALA A 217 -21.92 -33.65 3.64
C ALA A 217 -20.98 -34.02 4.80
N LYS A 218 -21.13 -33.56 5.98
CA LYS A 218 -20.40 -33.87 7.21
C LYS A 218 -19.10 -33.11 7.41
N PRO A 219 -19.17 -31.86 7.92
CA PRO A 219 -17.97 -31.18 8.41
C PRO A 219 -17.37 -31.99 9.57
N VAL A 220 -16.05 -32.20 9.52
CA VAL A 220 -15.30 -32.78 10.62
C VAL A 220 -14.55 -31.65 11.31
N GLY A 221 -14.74 -31.49 12.60
CA GLY A 221 -14.04 -30.48 13.41
C GLY A 221 -14.49 -29.04 13.23
N PHE A 222 -15.14 -28.69 12.13
CA PHE A 222 -15.72 -27.36 11.95
C PHE A 222 -17.06 -27.24 12.68
N THR A 223 -17.19 -26.14 13.41
CA THR A 223 -18.41 -25.81 14.15
C THR A 223 -18.95 -24.44 13.76
N ALA A 224 -20.23 -24.23 14.00
CA ALA A 224 -20.81 -22.90 13.88
C ALA A 224 -20.06 -21.94 14.81
N ASN A 225 -19.54 -20.86 14.23
CA ASN A 225 -18.80 -19.85 14.96
C ASN A 225 -17.58 -20.37 15.77
N GLY A 226 -16.89 -21.39 15.26
CA GLY A 226 -15.68 -21.97 15.85
C GLY A 226 -14.48 -21.02 15.70
N VAL A 227 -14.48 -19.91 16.44
CA VAL A 227 -13.48 -18.86 16.44
C VAL A 227 -13.08 -18.49 17.86
N PRO A 228 -11.85 -18.01 18.10
CA PRO A 228 -11.47 -17.46 19.40
C PRO A 228 -12.35 -16.28 19.82
N GLU A 229 -12.52 -16.08 21.12
CA GLU A 229 -13.30 -14.97 21.66
C GLU A 229 -12.69 -13.60 21.35
N HIS A 230 -11.38 -13.55 21.14
CA HIS A 230 -10.62 -12.32 20.89
C HIS A 230 -9.98 -12.33 19.49
N ILE A 231 -10.79 -12.06 18.49
CA ILE A 231 -10.32 -11.78 17.12
C ILE A 231 -10.62 -10.33 16.82
N VAL A 232 -9.66 -9.61 16.22
CA VAL A 232 -9.92 -8.30 15.64
C VAL A 232 -10.85 -8.47 14.45
N ALA A 233 -12.04 -7.87 14.51
CA ALA A 233 -13.07 -8.01 13.49
C ALA A 233 -12.68 -7.36 12.14
N GLU A 234 -11.92 -6.30 12.20
CA GLU A 234 -11.41 -5.56 11.05
C GLU A 234 -9.89 -5.56 11.07
N ALA A 235 -9.27 -5.56 9.90
CA ALA A 235 -7.81 -5.58 9.78
C ALA A 235 -7.15 -4.23 10.13
N ILE A 236 -7.67 -3.52 11.12
CA ILE A 236 -7.10 -2.28 11.61
C ILE A 236 -6.09 -2.59 12.70
N ARG A 237 -4.85 -2.23 12.50
CA ARG A 237 -3.79 -2.32 13.51
C ARG A 237 -3.54 -0.98 14.15
N VAL A 238 -3.54 -0.99 15.46
CA VAL A 238 -2.84 0.02 16.23
C VAL A 238 -1.39 -0.38 16.34
N LEU A 239 -0.54 0.37 15.73
CA LEU A 239 0.84 -0.04 15.51
C LEU A 239 1.77 0.23 16.69
N ASN A 240 1.45 1.18 17.57
CA ASN A 240 2.19 1.42 18.80
C ASN A 240 1.24 1.94 19.89
N PRO A 241 0.71 1.06 20.76
CA PRO A 241 -0.03 1.55 21.91
C PRO A 241 0.88 2.44 22.74
N THR A 242 0.40 3.61 23.13
CA THR A 242 1.12 4.46 24.06
C THR A 242 1.22 3.71 25.39
N PRO A 243 2.41 3.53 25.97
CA PRO A 243 2.57 2.85 27.24
C PRO A 243 1.66 3.45 28.32
N GLY A 244 0.88 2.62 28.99
CA GLY A 244 -0.05 3.04 30.06
C GLY A 244 -1.44 3.47 29.61
N ILE A 245 -1.77 3.43 28.32
CA ILE A 245 -3.13 3.55 27.84
C ILE A 245 -3.61 2.17 27.44
N ASP A 246 -4.60 1.68 28.13
CA ASP A 246 -5.26 0.41 27.82
C ASP A 246 -6.20 0.66 26.63
N TYR A 247 -5.82 0.19 25.44
CA TYR A 247 -6.65 0.29 24.25
C TYR A 247 -7.56 -0.92 24.17
N ASP A 248 -8.61 -0.92 24.99
CA ASP A 248 -9.62 -1.97 25.05
C ASP A 248 -10.55 -1.99 23.81
N TRP A 249 -10.24 -1.17 22.84
CA TRP A 249 -11.01 -1.09 21.59
C TRP A 249 -10.63 -2.17 20.55
N GLU A 250 -9.61 -2.96 20.82
CA GLU A 250 -9.36 -4.22 20.11
C GLU A 250 -10.25 -5.37 20.63
N ALA A 251 -10.89 -5.19 21.78
CA ALA A 251 -11.86 -6.15 22.27
C ALA A 251 -13.09 -6.11 21.36
N PRO A 252 -13.49 -7.24 20.77
CA PRO A 252 -14.66 -7.28 19.91
C PRO A 252 -15.89 -6.81 20.70
N VAL A 253 -16.57 -5.79 20.18
CA VAL A 253 -17.84 -5.35 20.73
C VAL A 253 -18.81 -6.53 20.64
N LYS A 254 -19.29 -7.02 21.78
CA LYS A 254 -20.30 -8.07 21.79
C LYS A 254 -21.63 -7.51 21.26
N LEU A 255 -22.23 -8.25 20.36
CA LEU A 255 -23.55 -7.90 19.85
C LEU A 255 -24.61 -8.21 20.90
N ASP A 256 -25.64 -7.37 20.99
CA ASP A 256 -26.76 -7.55 21.91
C ASP A 256 -27.56 -8.84 21.62
N LYS A 257 -27.51 -9.32 20.39
CA LYS A 257 -28.18 -10.55 19.96
C LYS A 257 -27.19 -11.43 19.20
N PRO A 258 -27.12 -12.75 19.54
CA PRO A 258 -26.32 -13.67 18.78
C PRO A 258 -26.82 -13.80 17.34
N GLY A 259 -25.90 -13.91 16.40
CA GLY A 259 -26.17 -14.12 14.99
C GLY A 259 -26.64 -15.56 14.67
N ILE A 260 -26.72 -15.86 13.38
CA ILE A 260 -27.22 -17.16 12.84
C ILE A 260 -26.57 -18.38 13.50
N ASN A 261 -25.28 -18.33 13.74
CA ASN A 261 -24.52 -19.44 14.33
C ASN A 261 -24.19 -19.21 15.81
N GLY A 262 -24.96 -18.37 16.50
CA GLY A 262 -24.63 -17.99 17.88
C GLY A 262 -23.48 -17.03 18.01
N SER A 263 -23.00 -16.43 16.91
CA SER A 263 -21.94 -15.42 16.94
C SER A 263 -22.38 -14.18 17.69
N SER A 264 -21.64 -13.83 18.73
CA SER A 264 -21.79 -12.55 19.44
C SER A 264 -20.68 -11.55 19.05
N ILE A 265 -19.87 -11.89 18.07
CA ILE A 265 -18.71 -11.09 17.62
C ILE A 265 -19.06 -10.39 16.32
N PRO A 266 -18.81 -9.09 16.18
CA PRO A 266 -19.01 -8.39 14.90
C PRO A 266 -18.09 -8.98 13.82
N LEU A 267 -18.62 -9.06 12.62
CA LEU A 267 -17.86 -9.43 11.44
C LEU A 267 -17.25 -8.18 10.78
N PRO A 268 -16.20 -8.33 9.96
CA PRO A 268 -15.57 -7.19 9.30
C PRO A 268 -16.47 -6.59 8.23
N TYR A 269 -16.13 -5.38 7.78
CA TYR A 269 -16.74 -4.69 6.63
C TYR A 269 -18.27 -4.49 6.76
N GLY A 270 -18.79 -4.42 7.97
CA GLY A 270 -20.23 -4.28 8.21
C GLY A 270 -21.06 -5.53 7.89
N LEU A 271 -20.43 -6.71 7.78
CA LEU A 271 -21.14 -7.97 7.65
C LEU A 271 -22.06 -8.22 8.84
N ASP A 272 -23.32 -8.51 8.57
CA ASP A 272 -24.34 -8.76 9.59
C ASP A 272 -24.28 -10.22 10.08
N PRO A 273 -23.87 -10.48 11.33
CA PRO A 273 -23.80 -11.84 11.86
C PRO A 273 -25.19 -12.50 11.98
N GLY A 274 -26.27 -11.72 11.93
CA GLY A 274 -27.66 -12.23 11.84
C GLY A 274 -28.01 -12.79 10.45
N ARG A 275 -27.20 -12.52 9.44
CA ARG A 275 -27.44 -12.93 8.05
C ARG A 275 -26.33 -13.82 7.49
N VAL A 276 -25.13 -13.73 8.04
CA VAL A 276 -23.93 -14.38 7.52
C VAL A 276 -23.51 -15.52 8.43
N ALA A 277 -23.52 -16.74 7.89
CA ALA A 277 -23.04 -17.91 8.60
C ALA A 277 -21.51 -17.88 8.71
N VAL A 278 -20.98 -18.38 9.83
CA VAL A 278 -19.54 -18.58 10.05
C VAL A 278 -19.31 -20.04 10.45
N ALA A 279 -18.38 -20.69 9.80
CA ALA A 279 -17.86 -22.00 10.21
C ALA A 279 -16.37 -21.87 10.53
N GLY A 280 -15.94 -22.42 11.66
CA GLY A 280 -14.54 -22.38 12.07
C GLY A 280 -14.07 -23.65 12.74
N SER A 281 -12.75 -23.88 12.71
CA SER A 281 -12.06 -25.06 13.25
C SER A 281 -11.58 -24.87 14.69
N TYR A 282 -11.69 -23.67 15.26
CA TYR A 282 -11.21 -23.39 16.61
C TYR A 282 -12.06 -24.06 17.70
N VAL A 283 -11.44 -24.82 18.56
CA VAL A 283 -12.12 -25.60 19.63
C VAL A 283 -11.82 -25.07 21.04
N GLY A 284 -10.78 -24.29 21.21
CA GLY A 284 -10.44 -23.58 22.47
C GLY A 284 -9.60 -24.37 23.46
N THR A 285 -9.65 -25.71 23.49
CA THR A 285 -8.93 -26.52 24.49
C THR A 285 -7.92 -27.47 23.88
N ALA A 286 -8.28 -28.10 22.77
CA ALA A 286 -7.38 -28.97 22.02
C ALA A 286 -7.81 -28.92 20.56
N GLN A 287 -6.92 -28.46 19.69
CA GLN A 287 -7.17 -28.47 18.26
C GLN A 287 -7.19 -29.92 17.74
N GLN A 288 -7.96 -30.14 16.71
CA GLN A 288 -8.08 -31.43 16.00
C GLN A 288 -7.99 -31.17 14.50
N GLU A 289 -7.56 -32.19 13.76
CA GLU A 289 -7.65 -32.11 12.31
C GLU A 289 -9.10 -31.90 11.89
N SER A 290 -9.33 -30.90 11.06
CA SER A 290 -10.65 -30.42 10.70
C SER A 290 -10.78 -30.28 9.18
N LEU A 291 -11.94 -30.69 8.67
CA LEU A 291 -12.24 -30.65 7.23
C LEU A 291 -13.64 -30.10 7.01
N LEU A 292 -13.74 -29.08 6.16
CA LEU A 292 -14.99 -28.56 5.64
C LEU A 292 -15.00 -28.64 4.12
N THR A 293 -15.95 -29.33 3.56
CA THR A 293 -16.33 -29.18 2.15
C THR A 293 -17.73 -28.59 2.12
N SER A 294 -17.85 -27.35 1.71
CA SER A 294 -19.14 -26.65 1.73
C SER A 294 -20.11 -27.19 0.68
N ALA A 295 -21.35 -26.73 0.74
CA ALA A 295 -22.30 -26.88 -0.35
C ALA A 295 -21.71 -26.33 -1.67
N TRP A 296 -22.22 -26.82 -2.80
CA TRP A 296 -22.01 -26.16 -4.07
C TRP A 296 -22.87 -24.89 -4.14
N TYR A 297 -22.28 -23.78 -4.57
CA TYR A 297 -22.95 -22.52 -4.83
C TYR A 297 -23.02 -22.27 -6.32
N GLN A 298 -24.15 -21.78 -6.78
CA GLN A 298 -24.30 -21.42 -8.18
C GLN A 298 -23.41 -20.23 -8.52
N LEU A 299 -22.55 -20.41 -9.50
CA LEU A 299 -21.65 -19.38 -9.98
C LEU A 299 -22.38 -18.47 -11.00
N PRO A 300 -22.53 -17.17 -10.73
CA PRO A 300 -23.17 -16.27 -11.67
C PRO A 300 -22.31 -16.11 -12.94
N PRO A 301 -22.87 -15.64 -14.05
CA PRO A 301 -22.13 -15.32 -15.26
C PRO A 301 -20.92 -14.42 -14.97
N ASN A 302 -19.83 -14.62 -15.70
CA ASN A 302 -18.64 -13.78 -15.58
C ASN A 302 -18.84 -12.51 -16.39
N ASP A 303 -18.95 -11.37 -15.74
CA ASP A 303 -19.07 -10.06 -16.38
C ASP A 303 -18.10 -9.05 -15.74
N ALA A 304 -18.03 -7.86 -16.35
CA ALA A 304 -17.09 -6.83 -15.93
C ALA A 304 -17.38 -6.23 -14.53
N GLY A 305 -18.62 -6.28 -14.07
CA GLY A 305 -19.02 -5.79 -12.74
C GLY A 305 -18.72 -6.77 -11.61
N HIS A 306 -18.45 -8.03 -11.94
CA HIS A 306 -18.27 -9.13 -10.98
C HIS A 306 -16.97 -9.91 -11.22
N PRO A 307 -15.80 -9.27 -11.18
CA PRO A 307 -14.53 -9.89 -11.55
C PRO A 307 -13.95 -10.82 -10.47
N LEU A 308 -14.59 -10.89 -9.29
CA LEU A 308 -14.02 -11.50 -8.09
C LEU A 308 -15.03 -12.37 -7.36
N VAL A 309 -14.60 -13.53 -6.88
CA VAL A 309 -15.28 -14.26 -5.80
C VAL A 309 -14.54 -13.95 -4.50
N VAL A 310 -15.28 -13.69 -3.44
CA VAL A 310 -14.74 -13.32 -2.13
C VAL A 310 -15.25 -14.29 -1.07
N VAL A 311 -14.34 -14.73 -0.20
CA VAL A 311 -14.66 -15.44 1.05
C VAL A 311 -14.07 -14.62 2.18
N THR A 312 -14.90 -14.14 3.09
CA THR A 312 -14.38 -13.51 4.31
C THR A 312 -13.92 -14.60 5.26
N ALA A 313 -12.68 -14.52 5.71
CA ALA A 313 -12.05 -15.56 6.49
C ALA A 313 -11.17 -14.99 7.61
N ALA A 314 -10.89 -15.81 8.61
CA ALA A 314 -9.97 -15.51 9.71
C ALA A 314 -9.10 -16.73 10.03
N GLY A 315 -8.01 -16.52 10.73
CA GLY A 315 -7.06 -17.57 11.09
C GLY A 315 -5.78 -17.55 10.23
N THR A 316 -4.97 -18.59 10.34
CA THR A 316 -3.70 -18.74 9.62
C THR A 316 -3.93 -19.51 8.33
N ILE A 317 -3.99 -18.83 7.19
CA ILE A 317 -4.42 -19.38 5.91
C ILE A 317 -3.27 -19.35 4.91
N ALA A 318 -3.08 -20.46 4.18
CA ALA A 318 -2.17 -20.54 3.07
C ALA A 318 -2.73 -19.80 1.85
N GLY A 319 -1.87 -19.13 1.11
CA GLY A 319 -2.29 -18.41 -0.07
C GLY A 319 -1.20 -17.56 -0.70
N ASN A 320 -1.54 -16.88 -1.78
CA ASN A 320 -0.65 -15.95 -2.43
C ASN A 320 -0.79 -14.57 -1.78
N SER A 321 0.28 -14.09 -1.20
CA SER A 321 0.35 -12.75 -0.60
C SER A 321 0.78 -11.69 -1.62
N VAL A 322 1.10 -10.50 -1.11
CA VAL A 322 1.64 -9.40 -1.94
C VAL A 322 2.82 -9.87 -2.78
N LEU A 323 2.82 -9.48 -4.07
CA LEU A 323 3.83 -9.86 -5.06
C LEU A 323 3.86 -11.37 -5.39
N ASN A 324 2.74 -12.07 -5.21
CA ASN A 324 2.63 -13.51 -5.42
C ASN A 324 3.62 -14.35 -4.58
N ALA A 325 4.04 -13.84 -3.43
CA ALA A 325 4.76 -14.63 -2.47
C ALA A 325 3.79 -15.59 -1.79
N HIS A 326 4.07 -16.89 -1.85
CA HIS A 326 3.28 -17.89 -1.14
C HIS A 326 3.50 -17.76 0.37
N THR A 327 2.42 -17.83 1.14
CA THR A 327 2.42 -17.88 2.61
C THR A 327 1.91 -19.24 3.07
N ASP A 328 2.62 -19.85 4.01
CA ASP A 328 2.21 -21.11 4.62
C ASP A 328 1.04 -20.90 5.59
N GLY A 329 0.18 -21.90 5.70
CA GLY A 329 -0.97 -21.88 6.60
C GLY A 329 -1.91 -23.05 6.35
N GLN A 330 -3.11 -22.97 6.91
CA GLN A 330 -4.18 -23.92 6.69
C GLN A 330 -4.83 -23.69 5.32
N THR A 331 -5.36 -24.73 4.71
CA THR A 331 -5.94 -24.65 3.37
C THR A 331 -7.32 -24.01 3.40
N VAL A 332 -7.55 -23.02 2.55
CA VAL A 332 -8.88 -22.51 2.17
C VAL A 332 -8.90 -22.28 0.68
N GLU A 333 -9.38 -23.25 -0.06
CA GLU A 333 -9.43 -23.22 -1.52
C GLU A 333 -10.86 -23.08 -2.02
N LEU A 334 -11.00 -22.45 -3.18
CA LEU A 334 -12.25 -22.45 -3.92
C LEU A 334 -12.22 -23.56 -4.97
N GLU A 335 -13.00 -24.62 -4.77
CA GLU A 335 -13.13 -25.69 -5.75
C GLU A 335 -14.24 -25.33 -6.74
N TYR A 336 -13.94 -25.37 -8.03
CA TYR A 336 -14.94 -25.13 -9.07
C TYR A 336 -15.43 -26.44 -9.67
N GLY A 337 -16.67 -26.43 -10.07
CA GLY A 337 -17.36 -27.60 -10.64
C GLY A 337 -17.95 -27.33 -12.01
N LYS A 338 -18.05 -28.40 -12.78
CA LYS A 338 -18.69 -28.41 -14.11
C LYS A 338 -19.82 -29.43 -14.13
N PRO A 339 -20.86 -29.24 -14.95
CA PRO A 339 -21.88 -30.25 -15.10
C PRO A 339 -21.32 -31.48 -15.82
N ASP A 340 -21.63 -32.68 -15.32
CA ASP A 340 -21.40 -33.93 -16.01
C ASP A 340 -22.48 -34.20 -17.10
N ALA A 341 -22.41 -35.34 -17.76
CA ALA A 341 -23.38 -35.71 -18.80
C ALA A 341 -24.83 -35.83 -18.29
N GLY A 342 -25.03 -35.99 -16.98
CA GLY A 342 -26.34 -36.03 -16.31
C GLY A 342 -26.79 -34.69 -15.75
N GLY A 343 -25.97 -33.65 -15.90
CA GLY A 343 -26.23 -32.31 -15.36
C GLY A 343 -25.85 -32.14 -13.88
N ALA A 344 -25.26 -33.15 -13.23
CA ALA A 344 -24.78 -33.03 -11.85
C ALA A 344 -23.42 -32.28 -11.84
N VAL A 345 -23.22 -31.45 -10.81
CA VAL A 345 -21.96 -30.72 -10.67
C VAL A 345 -20.88 -31.65 -10.12
N VAL A 346 -19.78 -31.81 -10.86
CA VAL A 346 -18.62 -32.58 -10.46
C VAL A 346 -17.41 -31.69 -10.27
N PRO A 347 -16.49 -31.97 -9.31
CA PRO A 347 -15.27 -31.22 -9.12
C PRO A 347 -14.41 -31.23 -10.38
N ALA A 348 -13.86 -30.05 -10.76
CA ALA A 348 -13.05 -29.88 -11.95
C ALA A 348 -11.69 -29.24 -11.67
N GLY A 349 -11.49 -28.67 -10.49
CA GLY A 349 -10.22 -28.10 -10.04
C GLY A 349 -10.40 -27.14 -8.89
N ARG A 350 -9.28 -26.57 -8.40
CA ARG A 350 -9.23 -25.68 -7.24
C ARG A 350 -8.41 -24.44 -7.54
N VAL A 351 -8.72 -23.36 -6.83
CA VAL A 351 -8.02 -22.08 -6.90
C VAL A 351 -7.62 -21.69 -5.49
N GLU A 352 -6.33 -21.39 -5.30
CA GLU A 352 -5.82 -20.79 -4.07
C GLU A 352 -6.20 -19.31 -3.98
N PRO A 353 -6.42 -18.76 -2.77
CA PRO A 353 -6.73 -17.36 -2.58
C PRO A 353 -5.52 -16.45 -2.75
N TYR A 354 -5.79 -15.20 -3.12
CA TYR A 354 -4.93 -14.10 -2.69
C TYR A 354 -5.33 -13.72 -1.26
N ASP A 355 -4.37 -13.83 -0.34
CA ASP A 355 -4.51 -13.47 1.06
C ASP A 355 -3.48 -12.38 1.41
N LEU A 356 -3.95 -11.16 1.63
CA LEU A 356 -3.09 -10.04 1.97
C LEU A 356 -2.84 -9.89 3.47
N GLY A 357 -3.45 -10.74 4.28
CA GLY A 357 -3.35 -10.66 5.73
C GLY A 357 -4.11 -9.45 6.32
N PRO A 358 -3.80 -9.06 7.56
CA PRO A 358 -2.93 -9.76 8.47
C PRO A 358 -3.62 -10.98 9.12
N ALA A 359 -2.92 -12.10 9.16
CA ALA A 359 -3.38 -13.23 9.95
C ALA A 359 -3.17 -12.94 11.46
N PRO A 360 -4.02 -13.45 12.37
CA PRO A 360 -5.23 -14.24 12.12
C PRO A 360 -6.52 -13.41 11.98
N SER A 361 -6.43 -12.09 11.81
CA SER A 361 -7.60 -11.19 11.74
C SER A 361 -8.54 -11.53 10.60
N TRP A 362 -9.79 -11.10 10.73
CA TRP A 362 -10.77 -11.17 9.65
C TRP A 362 -10.32 -10.38 8.43
N ARG A 363 -10.43 -10.99 7.23
CA ARG A 363 -10.07 -10.40 5.95
C ARG A 363 -10.75 -11.10 4.79
N ASN A 364 -10.73 -10.46 3.62
CA ASN A 364 -11.30 -11.01 2.41
C ASN A 364 -10.27 -11.81 1.62
N LEU A 365 -10.45 -13.11 1.53
CA LEU A 365 -9.75 -13.95 0.57
C LEU A 365 -10.30 -13.66 -0.82
N ARG A 366 -9.43 -13.48 -1.80
CA ARG A 366 -9.75 -13.01 -3.15
C ARG A 366 -9.49 -14.12 -4.16
N TYR A 367 -10.52 -14.50 -4.92
CA TYR A 367 -10.44 -15.49 -5.98
C TYR A 367 -10.85 -14.86 -7.30
N PRO A 368 -9.89 -14.45 -8.15
CA PRO A 368 -10.19 -13.80 -9.42
C PRO A 368 -11.03 -14.71 -10.32
N ARG A 369 -12.07 -14.17 -10.93
CA ARG A 369 -12.92 -14.90 -11.88
C ARG A 369 -12.13 -15.39 -13.11
N SER A 370 -11.04 -14.71 -13.45
CA SER A 370 -10.11 -15.12 -14.50
C SER A 370 -9.34 -16.41 -14.18
N SER A 371 -9.26 -16.80 -12.91
CA SER A 371 -8.64 -18.06 -12.47
C SER A 371 -9.61 -19.24 -12.48
N ILE A 372 -10.90 -18.99 -12.70
CA ILE A 372 -11.95 -19.99 -12.77
C ILE A 372 -12.32 -20.18 -14.25
N PRO A 373 -12.31 -21.43 -14.79
CA PRO A 373 -12.71 -21.67 -16.18
C PRO A 373 -14.10 -21.13 -16.49
N ALA A 374 -14.28 -20.60 -17.70
CA ALA A 374 -15.55 -19.98 -18.12
C ALA A 374 -16.73 -20.97 -18.20
N ASP A 375 -16.45 -22.27 -18.31
CA ASP A 375 -17.43 -23.36 -18.34
C ASP A 375 -17.75 -23.93 -16.93
N ALA A 376 -17.14 -23.38 -15.86
CA ALA A 376 -17.51 -23.72 -14.50
C ALA A 376 -18.87 -23.10 -14.16
N THR A 377 -19.78 -23.89 -13.59
CA THR A 377 -21.15 -23.47 -13.25
C THR A 377 -21.38 -23.31 -11.75
N ALA A 378 -20.50 -23.88 -10.94
CA ALA A 378 -20.60 -23.83 -9.49
C ALA A 378 -19.22 -23.76 -8.84
N VAL A 379 -19.20 -23.26 -7.60
CA VAL A 379 -18.02 -23.28 -6.73
C VAL A 379 -18.40 -23.77 -5.34
N ARG A 380 -17.41 -24.27 -4.59
CA ARG A 380 -17.56 -24.55 -3.16
C ARG A 380 -16.25 -24.28 -2.41
N ILE A 381 -16.35 -24.09 -1.11
CA ILE A 381 -15.19 -23.91 -0.23
C ILE A 381 -14.69 -25.29 0.22
N VAL A 382 -13.39 -25.50 0.11
CA VAL A 382 -12.69 -26.61 0.75
C VAL A 382 -11.71 -26.01 1.74
N ALA A 383 -11.96 -26.23 3.03
CA ALA A 383 -11.08 -25.76 4.10
C ALA A 383 -10.58 -26.96 4.90
N GLU A 384 -9.26 -27.02 5.07
CA GLU A 384 -8.58 -28.09 5.83
C GLU A 384 -7.68 -27.41 6.87
N ASP A 385 -7.91 -27.75 8.13
CA ASP A 385 -7.03 -27.40 9.23
C ASP A 385 -6.38 -28.67 9.76
N ARG A 386 -5.09 -28.82 9.52
CA ARG A 386 -4.30 -29.99 9.93
C ARG A 386 -3.42 -29.71 11.15
N SER A 387 -3.48 -28.48 11.67
CA SER A 387 -2.68 -28.11 12.84
C SER A 387 -3.37 -28.55 14.15
N LEU A 388 -2.54 -29.01 15.07
CA LEU A 388 -2.97 -29.24 16.45
C LEU A 388 -2.58 -28.08 17.38
N SER A 389 -2.04 -27.01 16.84
CA SER A 389 -1.68 -25.81 17.58
C SER A 389 -2.89 -24.93 17.83
N LEU A 390 -3.04 -24.41 19.04
CA LEU A 390 -4.14 -23.48 19.38
C LEU A 390 -4.06 -22.14 18.64
N GLY A 391 -2.89 -21.80 18.11
CA GLY A 391 -2.68 -20.59 17.30
C GLY A 391 -3.08 -20.74 15.85
N ASP A 392 -3.19 -21.96 15.37
CA ASP A 392 -3.48 -22.28 13.98
C ASP A 392 -4.90 -22.83 13.86
N TRP A 393 -5.75 -22.05 13.26
CA TRP A 393 -7.16 -22.35 13.01
C TRP A 393 -7.62 -21.56 11.80
N VAL A 394 -8.78 -21.89 11.30
CA VAL A 394 -9.38 -21.22 10.16
C VAL A 394 -10.89 -21.06 10.36
N ALA A 395 -11.42 -19.92 9.96
CA ALA A 395 -12.86 -19.69 9.89
C ALA A 395 -13.23 -19.02 8.56
N VAL A 396 -14.40 -19.37 8.04
CA VAL A 396 -14.87 -18.91 6.73
C VAL A 396 -16.33 -18.53 6.77
N THR A 397 -16.73 -17.57 5.92
CA THR A 397 -18.11 -17.25 5.57
C THR A 397 -18.48 -17.90 4.23
N PRO A 398 -19.78 -17.96 3.85
CA PRO A 398 -20.17 -18.32 2.49
C PRO A 398 -19.51 -17.44 1.44
N PRO A 399 -19.27 -17.94 0.22
CA PRO A 399 -18.68 -17.14 -0.84
C PRO A 399 -19.69 -16.13 -1.37
N ARG A 400 -19.19 -14.98 -1.80
CA ARG A 400 -19.99 -13.95 -2.47
C ARG A 400 -19.29 -13.43 -3.73
N VAL A 401 -20.10 -12.91 -4.63
CA VAL A 401 -19.64 -12.17 -5.82
C VAL A 401 -20.10 -10.73 -5.65
N PRO A 402 -19.24 -9.84 -5.16
CA PRO A 402 -19.62 -8.48 -4.86
C PRO A 402 -19.88 -7.67 -6.14
N GLU A 403 -20.88 -6.79 -6.12
CA GLU A 403 -20.97 -5.70 -7.06
C GLU A 403 -19.92 -4.66 -6.70
N LEU A 404 -19.01 -4.37 -7.61
CA LEU A 404 -17.89 -3.46 -7.36
C LEU A 404 -18.10 -2.16 -8.15
N ARG A 405 -17.77 -1.04 -7.51
CA ARG A 405 -17.75 0.30 -8.10
C ARG A 405 -16.37 0.92 -7.90
N THR A 406 -15.93 1.78 -8.80
CA THR A 406 -14.68 2.52 -8.56
C THR A 406 -14.83 3.43 -7.33
N LEU A 407 -13.74 3.72 -6.65
CA LEU A 407 -13.76 4.67 -5.54
C LEU A 407 -14.27 6.04 -6.00
N GLN A 408 -13.92 6.43 -7.24
CA GLN A 408 -14.44 7.66 -7.84
C GLN A 408 -15.96 7.65 -7.97
N GLU A 409 -16.57 6.53 -8.36
CA GLU A 409 -18.03 6.41 -8.46
C GLU A 409 -18.70 6.36 -7.08
N TYR A 410 -18.04 5.77 -6.08
CA TYR A 410 -18.61 5.58 -4.74
C TYR A 410 -18.49 6.84 -3.87
N VAL A 411 -17.31 7.43 -3.79
CA VAL A 411 -17.02 8.63 -2.97
C VAL A 411 -17.33 9.92 -3.74
N GLY A 412 -17.02 9.94 -5.04
CA GLY A 412 -17.19 11.13 -5.87
C GLY A 412 -16.18 12.22 -5.58
N SER A 413 -16.48 13.44 -6.07
CA SER A 413 -15.59 14.60 -5.96
C SER A 413 -16.15 15.71 -5.08
N THR A 414 -17.27 15.48 -4.38
CA THR A 414 -17.95 16.51 -3.56
C THR A 414 -18.05 16.15 -2.09
N GLN A 415 -17.91 14.88 -1.75
CA GLN A 415 -17.95 14.44 -0.36
C GLN A 415 -16.68 14.87 0.37
N PRO A 416 -16.78 15.38 1.60
CA PRO A 416 -15.61 15.76 2.38
C PRO A 416 -14.82 14.51 2.82
N VAL A 417 -13.56 14.44 2.41
CA VAL A 417 -12.67 13.33 2.70
C VAL A 417 -11.52 13.77 3.59
N LEU A 418 -11.29 13.06 4.67
CA LEU A 418 -10.03 13.12 5.40
C LEU A 418 -8.99 12.31 4.61
N MET A 419 -8.08 13.00 3.95
CA MET A 419 -6.99 12.37 3.22
C MET A 419 -5.71 12.42 4.03
N ASP A 420 -5.17 11.25 4.33
CA ASP A 420 -3.89 11.16 5.01
C ASP A 420 -2.76 11.59 4.07
N TRP A 421 -1.72 12.12 4.66
CA TRP A 421 -0.66 12.86 3.98
C TRP A 421 -0.15 12.17 2.71
N ALA A 422 0.25 10.95 2.78
CA ALA A 422 0.97 10.35 1.66
C ALA A 422 0.04 9.93 0.51
N VAL A 423 -1.07 9.30 0.87
CA VAL A 423 -1.98 8.68 -0.10
C VAL A 423 -2.79 9.73 -0.87
N GLY A 424 -3.05 10.89 -0.29
CA GLY A 424 -3.81 11.97 -0.91
C GLY A 424 -3.27 12.41 -2.27
N LEU A 425 -1.97 12.24 -2.51
CA LEU A 425 -1.36 12.54 -3.82
C LEU A 425 -1.84 11.61 -4.94
N ALA A 426 -2.35 10.43 -4.61
CA ALA A 426 -2.87 9.46 -5.58
C ALA A 426 -4.36 9.66 -5.89
N PHE A 427 -5.06 10.55 -5.18
CA PHE A 427 -6.50 10.78 -5.26
C PHE A 427 -6.83 12.25 -5.60
N PRO A 428 -6.50 12.72 -6.80
CA PRO A 428 -6.60 14.14 -7.15
C PRO A 428 -8.04 14.68 -7.28
N CYS A 429 -9.03 13.80 -7.42
CA CYS A 429 -10.43 14.20 -7.64
C CYS A 429 -11.25 14.26 -6.34
N GLN A 430 -10.80 13.65 -5.26
CA GLN A 430 -11.54 13.65 -4.00
C GLN A 430 -11.43 15.01 -3.30
N GLN A 431 -12.54 15.46 -2.72
CA GLN A 431 -12.61 16.75 -2.03
C GLN A 431 -12.01 16.65 -0.62
N PRO A 432 -10.85 17.26 -0.33
CA PRO A 432 -10.35 17.30 1.04
C PRO A 432 -11.32 18.05 1.95
N MET A 433 -11.50 17.55 3.17
CA MET A 433 -12.30 18.26 4.17
C MET A 433 -11.73 19.66 4.42
N LEU A 434 -12.61 20.63 4.59
CA LEU A 434 -12.22 22.02 4.73
C LEU A 434 -11.88 22.37 6.19
N HIS A 435 -10.87 23.21 6.36
CA HIS A 435 -10.51 23.85 7.61
C HIS A 435 -10.56 25.36 7.40
N ALA A 436 -11.46 26.03 8.07
CA ALA A 436 -11.58 27.48 7.95
C ALA A 436 -11.99 28.11 9.28
N ASN A 437 -11.33 29.22 9.63
CA ASN A 437 -11.70 30.04 10.79
C ASN A 437 -11.78 29.30 12.14
N GLY A 438 -10.93 28.26 12.31
CA GLY A 438 -10.90 27.45 13.53
C GLY A 438 -11.96 26.34 13.58
N VAL A 439 -12.69 26.14 12.49
CA VAL A 439 -13.66 25.04 12.36
C VAL A 439 -13.23 24.08 11.27
N THR A 440 -13.37 22.81 11.55
CA THR A 440 -13.10 21.71 10.63
C THR A 440 -14.42 21.11 10.15
N GLN A 441 -14.55 20.93 8.86
CA GLN A 441 -15.65 20.18 8.28
C GLN A 441 -15.61 18.73 8.76
N VAL A 442 -16.74 18.13 9.08
CA VAL A 442 -16.83 16.72 9.42
C VAL A 442 -16.62 15.89 8.16
N PRO A 443 -15.62 15.02 8.10
CA PRO A 443 -15.41 14.17 6.94
C PRO A 443 -16.44 13.05 6.90
N GLU A 444 -16.86 12.66 5.71
CA GLU A 444 -17.71 11.49 5.49
C GLU A 444 -16.87 10.22 5.27
N PHE A 445 -15.68 10.40 4.69
CA PHE A 445 -14.76 9.32 4.42
C PHE A 445 -13.34 9.67 4.88
N ARG A 446 -12.53 8.63 5.11
CA ARG A 446 -11.08 8.73 5.26
C ARG A 446 -10.40 7.83 4.24
N ILE A 447 -9.40 8.37 3.56
CA ILE A 447 -8.49 7.64 2.68
C ILE A 447 -7.14 7.63 3.37
N THR A 448 -6.65 6.44 3.73
CA THR A 448 -5.43 6.25 4.52
C THR A 448 -4.49 5.22 3.89
N PRO A 449 -3.16 5.36 4.06
CA PRO A 449 -2.18 4.39 3.55
C PRO A 449 -1.98 3.19 4.49
N ASP A 450 -2.89 2.91 5.41
CA ASP A 450 -2.77 1.79 6.33
C ASP A 450 -2.92 0.45 5.59
N TYR A 451 -1.83 -0.18 5.34
CA TYR A 451 -1.81 -1.49 4.70
C TYR A 451 -2.15 -2.58 5.70
N THR A 452 -3.10 -3.44 5.31
CA THR A 452 -3.48 -4.59 6.13
C THR A 452 -2.37 -5.63 6.21
N ALA A 453 -1.58 -5.77 5.15
CA ALA A 453 -0.56 -6.81 5.04
C ALA A 453 0.78 -6.43 5.66
N LYS A 454 1.06 -5.16 5.88
CA LYS A 454 2.40 -4.73 6.28
C LYS A 454 2.35 -3.55 7.24
N LYS A 455 3.11 -3.66 8.34
CA LYS A 455 3.31 -2.56 9.25
C LYS A 455 4.10 -1.44 8.57
N GLN A 456 3.58 -0.21 8.60
CA GLN A 456 4.24 0.99 8.09
C GLN A 456 4.51 1.95 9.26
N ASP A 457 5.69 2.56 9.27
CA ASP A 457 6.07 3.48 10.35
C ASP A 457 5.24 4.78 10.36
N THR A 458 4.69 5.16 9.21
CA THR A 458 3.84 6.34 9.09
C THR A 458 2.45 6.16 9.65
N ASP A 459 1.95 4.93 9.73
CA ASP A 459 0.62 4.64 10.26
C ASP A 459 0.52 5.01 11.75
N THR A 460 1.68 5.06 12.45
CA THR A 460 1.72 5.31 13.88
C THR A 460 1.47 6.75 14.26
N TRP A 461 1.66 7.71 13.37
CA TRP A 461 1.42 9.11 13.72
C TRP A 461 0.32 9.78 12.88
N GLU A 462 -0.14 9.12 11.86
CA GLU A 462 -1.32 9.55 11.08
C GLU A 462 -2.60 8.90 11.55
N ASP A 463 -2.51 7.76 12.25
CA ASP A 463 -3.65 6.95 12.64
C ASP A 463 -3.88 6.87 14.14
N GLY A 464 -5.15 6.75 14.53
CA GLY A 464 -5.61 6.47 15.87
C GLY A 464 -5.28 7.55 16.90
N ARG A 465 -5.32 7.14 18.14
CA ARG A 465 -5.14 8.02 19.32
C ARG A 465 -3.72 8.57 19.48
N ASN A 466 -2.75 7.95 18.81
CA ASN A 466 -1.35 8.36 18.83
C ASN A 466 -1.00 9.27 17.66
N GLY A 467 -1.87 9.37 16.67
CA GLY A 467 -1.59 10.04 15.44
C GLY A 467 -1.97 11.49 15.49
N GLY A 468 -1.14 12.36 15.95
CA GLY A 468 -1.20 13.76 15.74
C GLY A 468 -2.59 14.37 15.45
N LEU A 469 -2.65 15.33 14.58
CA LEU A 469 -3.89 16.06 14.26
C LEU A 469 -4.97 15.20 13.55
N LEU A 470 -4.59 14.15 12.86
CA LEU A 470 -5.50 13.35 12.04
C LEU A 470 -6.19 12.23 12.84
N GLY A 471 -5.57 11.76 13.93
CA GLY A 471 -6.15 10.74 14.80
C GLY A 471 -7.37 11.22 15.60
N VAL A 472 -7.58 12.53 15.71
CA VAL A 472 -8.73 13.09 16.46
C VAL A 472 -10.06 12.69 15.83
N SER A 473 -10.14 12.60 14.51
CA SER A 473 -11.37 12.23 13.80
C SER A 473 -11.81 10.80 14.17
N ASP A 474 -10.90 9.86 14.31
CA ASP A 474 -11.22 8.47 14.69
C ASP A 474 -11.70 8.35 16.14
N VAL A 475 -11.40 9.34 16.99
CA VAL A 475 -11.92 9.42 18.37
C VAL A 475 -13.33 10.02 18.42
N MET A 476 -13.64 10.95 17.51
CA MET A 476 -14.91 11.67 17.46
C MET A 476 -15.95 11.01 16.56
N LEU A 477 -15.52 10.16 15.66
CA LEU A 477 -16.34 9.48 14.66
C LEU A 477 -16.13 7.97 14.76
N ARG A 478 -17.17 7.22 14.43
CA ARG A 478 -17.05 5.76 14.29
C ARG A 478 -16.61 5.45 12.87
N ALA A 479 -15.42 4.90 12.72
CA ALA A 479 -14.89 4.48 11.43
C ALA A 479 -15.36 3.04 11.10
N HIS A 480 -15.86 2.86 9.89
CA HIS A 480 -16.16 1.55 9.30
C HIS A 480 -15.24 1.33 8.11
N VAL A 481 -14.39 0.32 8.17
CA VAL A 481 -13.55 -0.06 7.04
C VAL A 481 -14.41 -0.64 5.93
N MET A 482 -14.28 -0.08 4.74
CA MET A 482 -14.94 -0.59 3.54
C MET A 482 -14.08 -1.68 2.90
N ALA A 483 -14.72 -2.74 2.41
CA ALA A 483 -14.00 -3.73 1.60
C ALA A 483 -13.61 -3.11 0.27
N THR A 484 -12.31 -3.14 -0.03
CA THR A 484 -11.77 -2.56 -1.25
C THR A 484 -10.75 -3.48 -1.92
N TYR A 485 -10.57 -3.29 -3.22
CA TYR A 485 -9.69 -4.12 -4.04
C TYR A 485 -9.01 -3.25 -5.09
N LEU A 486 -7.78 -3.60 -5.46
CA LEU A 486 -7.11 -2.95 -6.58
C LEU A 486 -7.46 -3.68 -7.89
N SER A 487 -8.03 -2.96 -8.84
CA SER A 487 -8.48 -3.51 -10.11
C SER A 487 -7.33 -4.21 -10.86
N HIS A 488 -7.58 -5.43 -11.31
CA HIS A 488 -6.61 -6.29 -11.98
C HIS A 488 -5.34 -6.63 -11.20
N ASP A 489 -5.25 -6.24 -9.90
CA ASP A 489 -4.10 -6.51 -9.04
C ASP A 489 -4.55 -7.04 -7.68
N TRP A 490 -5.15 -8.21 -7.69
CA TRP A 490 -5.81 -8.80 -6.53
C TRP A 490 -4.86 -9.18 -5.39
N GLY A 491 -3.59 -9.35 -5.72
CA GLY A 491 -2.50 -9.66 -4.78
C GLY A 491 -1.80 -8.43 -4.20
N ARG A 492 -2.34 -7.22 -4.40
CA ARG A 492 -1.76 -5.99 -3.87
C ARG A 492 -2.76 -5.23 -3.02
N ASP A 493 -2.24 -4.60 -1.97
CA ASP A 493 -2.94 -3.62 -1.16
C ASP A 493 -2.55 -2.20 -1.57
N TRP A 494 -3.49 -1.25 -1.43
CA TRP A 494 -3.28 0.15 -1.78
C TRP A 494 -3.40 1.09 -0.57
N GLY A 495 -3.97 0.61 0.53
CA GLY A 495 -4.40 1.34 1.70
C GLY A 495 -5.83 0.97 2.08
N SER A 496 -6.56 1.85 2.73
CA SER A 496 -7.97 1.61 3.05
C SER A 496 -8.86 2.84 2.88
N LEU A 497 -10.12 2.55 2.61
CA LEU A 497 -11.23 3.50 2.65
C LEU A 497 -12.04 3.24 3.91
N ARG A 498 -12.24 4.27 4.73
CA ARG A 498 -13.11 4.24 5.89
C ARG A 498 -14.28 5.15 5.68
N LYS A 499 -15.48 4.70 6.08
CA LYS A 499 -16.68 5.53 6.16
C LYS A 499 -16.90 5.93 7.60
N PHE A 500 -17.25 7.18 7.85
CA PHE A 500 -17.49 7.70 9.18
C PHE A 500 -18.98 7.82 9.49
N ASP A 501 -19.36 7.38 10.69
CA ASP A 501 -20.61 7.72 11.32
C ASP A 501 -20.34 8.63 12.53
N THR A 502 -21.24 9.58 12.78
CA THR A 502 -21.15 10.44 13.97
C THR A 502 -21.50 9.63 15.22
N ILE A 503 -20.68 9.78 16.27
CA ILE A 503 -20.91 9.13 17.57
C ILE A 503 -21.87 9.98 18.43
N LEU A 504 -21.86 11.29 18.23
CA LEU A 504 -22.65 12.26 18.97
C LEU A 504 -23.58 13.02 18.02
N ASP A 505 -24.79 13.32 18.49
CA ASP A 505 -25.69 14.28 17.84
C ASP A 505 -25.12 15.69 18.01
N ALA A 506 -24.05 15.99 17.32
CA ALA A 506 -23.43 17.29 17.31
C ALA A 506 -23.75 18.02 15.99
N GLU A 507 -24.35 19.17 16.08
CA GLU A 507 -24.51 20.03 14.91
C GLU A 507 -23.16 20.64 14.51
N PRO A 508 -22.89 20.81 13.22
CA PRO A 508 -21.71 21.52 12.75
C PRO A 508 -21.68 22.94 13.34
N ALA A 509 -20.51 23.40 13.78
CA ALA A 509 -20.35 24.73 14.29
C ALA A 509 -20.76 25.79 13.23
N GLN A 510 -21.61 26.69 13.60
CA GLN A 510 -21.99 27.82 12.75
C GLN A 510 -20.93 28.92 12.85
N ILE A 511 -20.48 29.41 11.69
CA ILE A 511 -19.47 30.47 11.61
C ILE A 511 -20.12 31.73 11.11
N GLU A 512 -20.01 32.81 11.90
CA GLU A 512 -20.37 34.14 11.47
C GLU A 512 -19.08 34.89 11.10
N LEU A 513 -18.96 35.28 9.83
CA LEU A 513 -17.81 36.01 9.33
C LEU A 513 -18.06 37.51 9.42
N GLY A 514 -17.21 38.20 10.19
CA GLY A 514 -17.17 39.65 10.25
C GLY A 514 -15.88 40.22 9.65
N SER A 515 -15.93 41.43 9.14
CA SER A 515 -14.73 42.15 8.70
C SER A 515 -14.52 43.39 9.53
N ALA A 516 -13.27 43.67 9.91
CA ALA A 516 -12.90 44.91 10.58
C ALA A 516 -11.70 45.54 9.87
N VAL A 517 -11.81 46.81 9.52
CA VAL A 517 -10.68 47.58 8.98
C VAL A 517 -9.86 48.10 10.15
N ARG A 518 -8.58 47.73 10.18
CA ARG A 518 -7.63 48.27 11.18
C ARG A 518 -6.54 49.06 10.46
N SER A 519 -6.28 50.26 10.97
CA SER A 519 -5.16 51.10 10.53
C SER A 519 -3.97 50.94 11.50
N GLY A 520 -2.74 50.88 10.96
CA GLY A 520 -1.50 50.78 11.73
C GLY A 520 -0.85 49.40 11.68
N LEU A 521 0.22 49.21 12.46
CA LEU A 521 0.93 47.92 12.56
C LEU A 521 0.01 46.87 13.21
N TRP A 522 -0.19 45.78 12.53
CA TRP A 522 -1.00 44.66 13.03
C TRP A 522 -0.32 44.03 14.26
N LYS A 523 -1.04 43.99 15.37
CA LYS A 523 -0.67 43.21 16.55
C LYS A 523 -1.74 42.14 16.76
N PRO A 524 -1.40 40.84 16.81
CA PRO A 524 -2.38 39.81 17.12
C PRO A 524 -2.93 40.05 18.51
N GLY A 525 -4.23 40.23 18.61
CA GLY A 525 -4.93 40.32 19.90
C GLY A 525 -5.10 38.93 20.52
N ARG A 526 -5.40 38.88 21.83
CA ARG A 526 -5.79 37.63 22.47
C ARG A 526 -7.10 37.14 21.84
N ILE A 527 -7.14 35.87 21.45
CA ILE A 527 -8.36 35.19 21.04
C ILE A 527 -9.27 35.15 22.29
N ARG A 528 -10.41 35.79 22.25
CA ARG A 528 -11.44 35.68 23.28
C ARG A 528 -12.49 34.71 22.79
N ILE A 529 -12.52 33.53 23.37
CA ILE A 529 -13.62 32.59 23.21
C ILE A 529 -14.70 33.06 24.19
N LYS A 530 -15.85 33.48 23.68
CA LYS A 530 -17.03 33.66 24.51
C LYS A 530 -17.57 32.26 24.79
N ALA A 531 -17.55 31.84 26.05
CA ALA A 531 -18.24 30.65 26.52
C ALA A 531 -19.75 30.87 26.50
#